data_62ea014f1d3b52b9c2727fd2e9093428
#
_entry.id   62ea014f1d3b52b9c2727fd2e9093428
#
_cell.length_a   1.000
_cell.length_b   1.000
_cell.length_c   1.000
_cell.angle_alpha   90.00
_cell.angle_beta   90.00
_cell.angle_gamma   90.00
#
_symmetry.space_group_name_H-M   'P 1'
#
loop_
_entity.id
_entity.type
_entity.pdbx_description
1 polymer ?
#
loop_
_entity_poly.entity_id
_entity_poly.type
_entity_poly.pdbx_seq_one_letter_code
_entity_poly.pdbx_strand_id
1 'polypeptide(L)'
;MDNPYLVAAIWIGIALLASLISIRLGVSVALLEIGLGVIAGNAIGLTTTPWVDVLAGFGSVILTFLAGAEIDSGSLRRHLKASLAIGAISFAAPFAAAWAAAAFVFGWDPAASQIAGIALSTTSVAVVYAVMIESGLASEAIGKLILAACFVTDLGTVLALGILFADVSPLLLLFGVATGAVLLVVGRATHWFVARFPNRVSEPETKFLLLVVFGLGGLAVAARSEAVLPAYLLGLAVAGVLAEARVLVHRLRSIAFSLLTPFYFIRAGLFVSLPAVVAGAGLVAAFLAIKVGSKILSVWPTTRAFGLPGREATYATLLMATGLTFGTISALFGLSHGYIDQAQYTILVTVVILSAVAPTLVATTFFSPALAGEAELEEFDAAEEIDAGLLPRPGAPGQATAGSRHQVTDDDRATVREAESA
;
A
#
# COMPACT_ATOMS: atom_id res chain seq x y z
N MET A 1 22.89 -7.68 -22.72
CA MET A 1 23.18 -8.92 -21.94
C MET A 1 22.35 -10.04 -22.56
N ASP A 2 22.98 -10.96 -23.28
CA ASP A 2 22.27 -11.98 -24.08
C ASP A 2 21.95 -13.26 -23.28
N ASN A 3 22.46 -13.39 -22.06
CA ASN A 3 22.21 -14.54 -21.20
C ASN A 3 21.02 -14.31 -20.27
N PRO A 4 19.86 -14.95 -20.51
CA PRO A 4 18.66 -14.73 -19.72
C PRO A 4 18.81 -15.19 -18.26
N TYR A 5 19.63 -16.21 -17.99
CA TYR A 5 19.89 -16.66 -16.62
C TYR A 5 20.72 -15.64 -15.82
N LEU A 6 21.68 -14.98 -16.47
CA LEU A 6 22.46 -13.93 -15.82
C LEU A 6 21.57 -12.70 -15.52
N VAL A 7 20.71 -12.31 -16.45
CA VAL A 7 19.73 -11.26 -16.23
C VAL A 7 18.81 -11.62 -15.05
N ALA A 8 18.26 -12.84 -15.04
CA ALA A 8 17.42 -13.30 -13.93
C ALA A 8 18.16 -13.25 -12.58
N ALA A 9 19.43 -13.72 -12.56
CA ALA A 9 20.24 -13.70 -11.34
C ALA A 9 20.49 -12.28 -10.82
N ILE A 10 20.75 -11.31 -11.71
CA ILE A 10 20.93 -9.91 -11.34
C ILE A 10 19.64 -9.34 -10.74
N TRP A 11 18.49 -9.55 -11.39
CA TRP A 11 17.19 -9.04 -10.93
C TRP A 11 16.80 -9.64 -9.58
N ILE A 12 16.92 -10.96 -9.41
CA ILE A 12 16.66 -11.63 -8.13
C ILE A 12 17.70 -11.22 -7.07
N GLY A 13 18.95 -10.97 -7.44
CA GLY A 13 19.98 -10.46 -6.55
C GLY A 13 19.63 -9.05 -6.01
N ILE A 14 19.13 -8.16 -6.87
CA ILE A 14 18.64 -6.84 -6.47
C ILE A 14 17.44 -6.99 -5.53
N ALA A 15 16.49 -7.88 -5.84
CA ALA A 15 15.32 -8.15 -5.00
C ALA A 15 15.71 -8.70 -3.62
N LEU A 16 16.67 -9.63 -3.59
CA LEU A 16 17.21 -10.17 -2.34
C LEU A 16 17.87 -9.06 -1.50
N LEU A 17 18.69 -8.21 -2.14
CA LEU A 17 19.30 -7.07 -1.45
C LEU A 17 18.26 -6.12 -0.89
N ALA A 18 17.20 -5.80 -1.66
CA ALA A 18 16.07 -5.00 -1.21
C ALA A 18 15.41 -5.60 0.04
N SER A 19 15.15 -6.91 0.02
CA SER A 19 14.53 -7.63 1.13
C SER A 19 15.41 -7.60 2.39
N LEU A 20 16.72 -7.81 2.26
CA LEU A 20 17.66 -7.77 3.38
C LEU A 20 17.77 -6.38 4.00
N ILE A 21 17.76 -5.33 3.17
CA ILE A 21 17.75 -3.94 3.64
C ILE A 21 16.42 -3.62 4.32
N SER A 22 15.30 -4.06 3.75
CA SER A 22 13.95 -3.88 4.30
C SER A 22 13.84 -4.40 5.73
N ILE A 23 14.30 -5.62 5.96
CA ILE A 23 14.30 -6.25 7.30
C ILE A 23 15.10 -5.43 8.32
N ARG A 24 16.20 -4.80 7.90
CA ARG A 24 17.04 -4.00 8.79
C ARG A 24 16.52 -2.59 9.06
N LEU A 25 15.87 -1.98 8.07
CA LEU A 25 15.43 -0.59 8.14
C LEU A 25 13.95 -0.43 8.51
N GLY A 26 13.15 -1.51 8.51
CA GLY A 26 11.69 -1.43 8.70
C GLY A 26 10.98 -0.67 7.56
N VAL A 27 11.53 -0.68 6.36
CA VAL A 27 10.99 0.03 5.19
C VAL A 27 10.40 -0.98 4.21
N SER A 28 9.28 -0.64 3.56
CA SER A 28 8.63 -1.50 2.57
C SER A 28 9.62 -2.03 1.52
N VAL A 29 9.62 -3.35 1.28
CA VAL A 29 10.45 -4.01 0.25
C VAL A 29 10.22 -3.38 -1.13
N ALA A 30 8.96 -3.11 -1.49
CA ALA A 30 8.60 -2.50 -2.78
C ALA A 30 9.28 -1.13 -2.98
N LEU A 31 9.37 -0.31 -1.92
CA LEU A 31 10.06 0.97 -1.98
C LEU A 31 11.55 0.80 -2.24
N LEU A 32 12.18 -0.20 -1.61
CA LEU A 32 13.60 -0.50 -1.79
C LEU A 32 13.88 -1.11 -3.17
N GLU A 33 12.99 -1.96 -3.69
CA GLU A 33 13.07 -2.51 -5.04
C GLU A 33 13.03 -1.39 -6.09
N ILE A 34 12.13 -0.41 -5.94
CA ILE A 34 12.10 0.78 -6.81
C ILE A 34 13.41 1.58 -6.65
N GLY A 35 13.84 1.85 -5.42
CA GLY A 35 15.06 2.62 -5.14
C GLY A 35 16.31 1.97 -5.73
N LEU A 36 16.48 0.66 -5.54
CA LEU A 36 17.58 -0.10 -6.14
C LEU A 36 17.46 -0.17 -7.66
N GLY A 37 16.23 -0.22 -8.20
CA GLY A 37 15.97 -0.08 -9.63
C GLY A 37 16.44 1.26 -10.17
N VAL A 38 16.17 2.38 -9.46
CA VAL A 38 16.68 3.72 -9.84
C VAL A 38 18.22 3.70 -9.88
N ILE A 39 18.86 3.14 -8.86
CA ILE A 39 20.32 3.06 -8.80
C ILE A 39 20.84 2.19 -9.96
N ALA A 40 20.26 1.02 -10.19
CA ALA A 40 20.68 0.11 -11.23
C ALA A 40 20.53 0.72 -12.64
N GLY A 41 19.45 1.46 -12.90
CA GLY A 41 19.23 2.14 -14.18
C GLY A 41 20.22 3.28 -14.42
N ASN A 42 20.45 4.12 -13.42
CA ASN A 42 21.27 5.32 -13.59
C ASN A 42 22.78 5.08 -13.40
N ALA A 43 23.21 4.17 -12.51
CA ALA A 43 24.61 3.92 -12.20
C ALA A 43 25.24 2.81 -13.04
N ILE A 44 24.47 1.73 -13.34
CA ILE A 44 24.97 0.55 -14.05
C ILE A 44 24.45 0.49 -15.48
N GLY A 45 23.42 1.28 -15.83
CA GLY A 45 22.78 1.25 -17.13
C GLY A 45 22.00 -0.06 -17.38
N LEU A 46 21.45 -0.65 -16.30
CA LEU A 46 20.62 -1.85 -16.43
C LEU A 46 19.37 -1.51 -17.24
N THR A 47 19.03 -2.36 -18.20
CA THR A 47 17.85 -2.21 -19.06
C THR A 47 16.94 -3.41 -18.96
N THR A 48 15.68 -3.24 -19.34
CA THR A 48 14.71 -4.34 -19.40
C THR A 48 14.94 -5.21 -20.64
N THR A 49 14.37 -6.38 -20.62
CA THR A 49 14.26 -7.31 -21.75
C THR A 49 12.80 -7.72 -21.92
N PRO A 50 12.36 -8.20 -23.10
CA PRO A 50 10.96 -8.54 -23.34
C PRO A 50 10.36 -9.51 -22.32
N TRP A 51 11.13 -10.52 -21.87
CA TRP A 51 10.62 -11.46 -20.86
C TRP A 51 10.52 -10.84 -19.45
N VAL A 52 11.41 -9.89 -19.10
CA VAL A 52 11.31 -9.11 -17.87
C VAL A 52 10.04 -8.26 -17.89
N ASP A 53 9.74 -7.63 -19.03
CA ASP A 53 8.54 -6.82 -19.19
C ASP A 53 7.25 -7.66 -19.03
N VAL A 54 7.24 -8.90 -19.51
CA VAL A 54 6.13 -9.84 -19.30
C VAL A 54 5.98 -10.21 -17.82
N LEU A 55 7.07 -10.56 -17.13
CA LEU A 55 7.03 -10.88 -15.70
C LEU A 55 6.58 -9.67 -14.85
N ALA A 56 7.06 -8.49 -15.20
CA ALA A 56 6.62 -7.25 -14.53
C ALA A 56 5.13 -6.98 -14.75
N GLY A 57 4.61 -7.20 -15.95
CA GLY A 57 3.17 -7.13 -16.25
C GLY A 57 2.36 -8.13 -15.42
N PHE A 58 2.81 -9.37 -15.33
CA PHE A 58 2.18 -10.39 -14.46
C PHE A 58 2.25 -9.98 -12.99
N GLY A 59 3.37 -9.39 -12.57
CA GLY A 59 3.55 -8.88 -11.21
C GLY A 59 2.51 -7.83 -10.84
N SER A 60 2.26 -6.84 -11.71
CA SER A 60 1.25 -5.80 -11.45
C SER A 60 -0.17 -6.37 -11.35
N VAL A 61 -0.52 -7.31 -12.22
CA VAL A 61 -1.85 -7.95 -12.23
C VAL A 61 -2.08 -8.80 -10.97
N ILE A 62 -1.10 -9.64 -10.60
CA ILE A 62 -1.20 -10.49 -9.39
C ILE A 62 -1.18 -9.65 -8.12
N LEU A 63 -0.35 -8.62 -8.06
CA LEU A 63 -0.32 -7.70 -6.92
C LEU A 63 -1.67 -7.01 -6.74
N THR A 64 -2.28 -6.56 -7.84
CA THR A 64 -3.60 -5.93 -7.83
C THR A 64 -4.70 -6.92 -7.42
N PHE A 65 -4.65 -8.15 -7.89
CA PHE A 65 -5.55 -9.23 -7.45
C PHE A 65 -5.44 -9.47 -5.94
N LEU A 66 -4.22 -9.59 -5.43
CA LEU A 66 -3.98 -9.78 -3.98
C LEU A 66 -4.49 -8.59 -3.17
N ALA A 67 -4.28 -7.36 -3.64
CA ALA A 67 -4.81 -6.16 -2.99
C ALA A 67 -6.33 -6.21 -2.84
N GLY A 68 -7.06 -6.65 -3.89
CA GLY A 68 -8.50 -6.88 -3.81
C GLY A 68 -8.88 -8.04 -2.88
N ALA A 69 -8.09 -9.11 -2.87
CA ALA A 69 -8.35 -10.33 -2.09
C ALA A 69 -8.10 -10.16 -0.58
N GLU A 70 -7.32 -9.17 -0.18
CA GLU A 70 -7.00 -8.87 1.23
C GLU A 70 -8.07 -8.05 1.95
N ILE A 71 -9.12 -7.63 1.24
CA ILE A 71 -10.19 -6.82 1.84
C ILE A 71 -10.95 -7.64 2.88
N ASP A 72 -10.89 -7.21 4.14
CA ASP A 72 -11.77 -7.72 5.20
C ASP A 72 -13.19 -7.18 5.02
N SER A 73 -14.04 -8.00 4.38
CA SER A 73 -15.45 -7.68 4.12
C SER A 73 -16.24 -7.39 5.41
N GLY A 74 -15.85 -7.98 6.54
CA GLY A 74 -16.51 -7.76 7.85
C GLY A 74 -16.20 -6.37 8.40
N SER A 75 -14.95 -5.99 8.36
CA SER A 75 -14.50 -4.66 8.79
C SER A 75 -15.01 -3.54 7.88
N LEU A 76 -14.98 -3.77 6.57
CA LEU A 76 -15.54 -2.82 5.60
C LEU A 76 -17.04 -2.57 5.87
N ARG A 77 -17.83 -3.61 6.17
CA ARG A 77 -19.27 -3.46 6.48
C ARG A 77 -19.53 -2.72 7.79
N ARG A 78 -18.72 -2.93 8.85
CA ARG A 78 -18.89 -2.25 10.15
C ARG A 78 -18.62 -0.76 10.06
N HIS A 79 -17.62 -0.35 9.30
CA HIS A 79 -17.18 1.03 9.12
C HIS A 79 -17.51 1.60 7.74
N LEU A 80 -18.49 1.03 7.03
CA LEU A 80 -18.74 1.28 5.61
C LEU A 80 -18.87 2.78 5.30
N LYS A 81 -19.65 3.52 6.08
CA LYS A 81 -19.86 4.96 5.84
C LYS A 81 -18.58 5.76 6.00
N ALA A 82 -17.82 5.50 7.06
CA ALA A 82 -16.55 6.18 7.31
C ALA A 82 -15.49 5.80 6.28
N SER A 83 -15.31 4.51 6.00
CA SER A 83 -14.34 4.01 5.01
C SER A 83 -14.64 4.52 3.61
N LEU A 84 -15.91 4.51 3.18
CA LEU A 84 -16.32 5.04 1.89
C LEU A 84 -16.11 6.56 1.80
N ALA A 85 -16.49 7.31 2.82
CA ALA A 85 -16.33 8.77 2.82
C ALA A 85 -14.84 9.16 2.83
N ILE A 86 -14.05 8.57 3.74
CA ILE A 86 -12.61 8.85 3.86
C ILE A 86 -11.89 8.42 2.59
N GLY A 87 -12.14 7.20 2.09
CA GLY A 87 -11.51 6.69 0.89
C GLY A 87 -11.89 7.45 -0.37
N ALA A 88 -13.18 7.76 -0.56
CA ALA A 88 -13.65 8.52 -1.72
C ALA A 88 -13.09 9.94 -1.76
N ILE A 89 -13.09 10.66 -0.64
CA ILE A 89 -12.53 12.01 -0.58
C ILE A 89 -11.00 11.97 -0.69
N SER A 90 -10.37 10.95 -0.13
CA SER A 90 -8.93 10.70 -0.24
C SER A 90 -8.49 10.41 -1.67
N PHE A 91 -9.38 9.91 -2.52
CA PHE A 91 -9.15 9.79 -3.95
C PHE A 91 -9.51 11.08 -4.69
N ALA A 92 -10.74 11.57 -4.55
CA ALA A 92 -11.30 12.61 -5.38
C ALA A 92 -10.60 13.97 -5.23
N ALA A 93 -10.27 14.38 -4.00
CA ALA A 93 -9.66 15.67 -3.75
C ALA A 93 -8.24 15.79 -4.33
N PRO A 94 -7.29 14.86 -4.05
CA PRO A 94 -5.97 14.95 -4.68
C PRO A 94 -6.01 14.64 -6.19
N PHE A 95 -6.93 13.80 -6.67
CA PHE A 95 -7.15 13.62 -8.10
C PHE A 95 -7.47 14.96 -8.78
N ALA A 96 -8.49 15.68 -8.30
CA ALA A 96 -8.88 16.95 -8.86
C ALA A 96 -7.78 18.01 -8.73
N ALA A 97 -7.11 18.07 -7.57
CA ALA A 97 -6.04 19.03 -7.32
C ALA A 97 -4.83 18.79 -8.23
N ALA A 98 -4.37 17.55 -8.36
CA ALA A 98 -3.22 17.23 -9.20
C ALA A 98 -3.55 17.31 -10.68
N TRP A 99 -4.73 16.87 -11.10
CA TRP A 99 -5.22 17.06 -12.47
C TRP A 99 -5.31 18.53 -12.85
N ALA A 100 -5.95 19.36 -12.02
CA ALA A 100 -6.08 20.78 -12.27
C ALA A 100 -4.72 21.49 -12.31
N ALA A 101 -3.82 21.16 -11.39
CA ALA A 101 -2.47 21.74 -11.40
C ALA A 101 -1.69 21.32 -12.65
N ALA A 102 -1.73 20.06 -13.05
CA ALA A 102 -1.09 19.58 -14.26
C ALA A 102 -1.61 20.31 -15.51
N ALA A 103 -2.95 20.41 -15.65
CA ALA A 103 -3.59 21.00 -16.81
C ALA A 103 -3.45 22.53 -16.86
N PHE A 104 -3.75 23.24 -15.78
CA PHE A 104 -3.91 24.68 -15.77
C PHE A 104 -2.69 25.47 -15.29
N VAL A 105 -1.83 24.83 -14.46
CA VAL A 105 -0.63 25.49 -13.94
C VAL A 105 0.62 25.05 -14.71
N PHE A 106 0.75 23.75 -14.99
CA PHE A 106 1.94 23.21 -15.63
C PHE A 106 1.77 22.97 -17.15
N GLY A 107 0.55 23.16 -17.68
CA GLY A 107 0.28 23.09 -19.12
C GLY A 107 0.46 21.69 -19.73
N TRP A 108 0.23 20.64 -18.95
CA TRP A 108 0.28 19.28 -19.45
C TRP A 108 -0.94 18.97 -20.32
N ASP A 109 -0.76 18.08 -21.28
CA ASP A 109 -1.86 17.60 -22.12
C ASP A 109 -2.97 16.96 -21.28
N PRO A 110 -4.22 16.91 -21.77
CA PRO A 110 -5.35 16.38 -21.03
C PRO A 110 -5.12 14.94 -20.51
N ALA A 111 -4.57 14.05 -21.33
CA ALA A 111 -4.29 12.66 -20.93
C ALA A 111 -3.19 12.61 -19.87
N ALA A 112 -2.10 13.37 -20.05
CA ALA A 112 -1.03 13.46 -19.07
C ALA A 112 -1.53 14.02 -17.72
N SER A 113 -2.40 15.02 -17.76
CA SER A 113 -3.00 15.62 -16.57
C SER A 113 -3.90 14.62 -15.82
N GLN A 114 -4.68 13.81 -16.56
CA GLN A 114 -5.50 12.74 -15.98
C GLN A 114 -4.62 11.67 -15.30
N ILE A 115 -3.53 11.26 -15.95
CA ILE A 115 -2.55 10.33 -15.36
C ILE A 115 -1.94 10.93 -14.09
N ALA A 116 -1.57 12.21 -14.07
CA ALA A 116 -1.07 12.87 -12.87
C ALA A 116 -2.11 12.85 -11.74
N GLY A 117 -3.37 13.17 -12.06
CA GLY A 117 -4.49 13.09 -11.10
C GLY A 117 -4.62 11.69 -10.50
N ILE A 118 -4.65 10.66 -11.34
CA ILE A 118 -4.78 9.27 -10.89
C ILE A 118 -3.56 8.84 -10.06
N ALA A 119 -2.35 9.04 -10.58
CA ALA A 119 -1.12 8.59 -9.90
C ALA A 119 -0.93 9.25 -8.52
N LEU A 120 -1.31 10.53 -8.39
CA LEU A 120 -1.14 11.28 -7.15
C LEU A 120 -2.32 11.17 -6.17
N SER A 121 -3.48 10.68 -6.59
CA SER A 121 -4.63 10.44 -5.70
C SER A 121 -4.47 9.19 -4.83
N THR A 122 -3.59 8.28 -5.22
CA THR A 122 -3.44 6.95 -4.61
C THR A 122 -3.04 6.98 -3.14
N THR A 123 -3.44 5.91 -2.44
CA THR A 123 -2.89 5.50 -1.13
C THR A 123 -2.27 4.12 -1.30
N SER A 124 -1.20 3.81 -0.57
CA SER A 124 -0.58 2.49 -0.66
C SER A 124 -1.05 1.58 0.45
N VAL A 125 -1.93 0.63 0.15
CA VAL A 125 -2.32 -0.43 1.11
C VAL A 125 -1.09 -1.18 1.62
N ALA A 126 -0.13 -1.50 0.76
CA ALA A 126 1.06 -2.26 1.15
C ALA A 126 1.90 -1.54 2.21
N VAL A 127 2.15 -0.23 2.04
CA VAL A 127 2.89 0.58 3.01
C VAL A 127 2.09 0.73 4.30
N VAL A 128 0.79 1.06 4.19
CA VAL A 128 -0.09 1.24 5.35
C VAL A 128 -0.21 -0.06 6.14
N TYR A 129 -0.38 -1.20 5.46
CA TYR A 129 -0.48 -2.50 6.11
C TYR A 129 0.80 -2.88 6.86
N ALA A 130 1.98 -2.66 6.26
CA ALA A 130 3.25 -2.87 6.93
C ALA A 130 3.35 -2.05 8.22
N VAL A 131 3.03 -0.74 8.14
CA VAL A 131 3.00 0.15 9.31
C VAL A 131 2.02 -0.33 10.37
N MET A 132 0.82 -0.79 9.97
CA MET A 132 -0.18 -1.32 10.91
C MET A 132 0.31 -2.58 11.64
N ILE A 133 1.02 -3.47 10.94
CA ILE A 133 1.60 -4.67 11.56
C ILE A 133 2.72 -4.29 12.52
N GLU A 134 3.66 -3.44 12.10
CA GLU A 134 4.80 -3.02 12.92
C GLU A 134 4.37 -2.24 14.17
N SER A 135 3.30 -1.45 14.07
CA SER A 135 2.75 -0.69 15.20
C SER A 135 1.73 -1.46 16.05
N GLY A 136 1.43 -2.73 15.72
CA GLY A 136 0.40 -3.52 16.41
C GLY A 136 -1.05 -3.09 16.15
N LEU A 137 -1.27 -2.07 15.31
CA LEU A 137 -2.60 -1.49 15.05
C LEU A 137 -3.45 -2.27 14.03
N ALA A 138 -2.93 -3.33 13.40
CA ALA A 138 -3.65 -4.06 12.36
C ALA A 138 -4.96 -4.71 12.84
N SER A 139 -5.05 -5.11 14.11
CA SER A 139 -6.24 -5.66 14.74
C SER A 139 -7.19 -4.60 15.31
N GLU A 140 -6.71 -3.38 15.53
CA GLU A 140 -7.44 -2.27 16.13
C GLU A 140 -8.50 -1.66 15.20
N ALA A 141 -9.50 -1.00 15.77
CA ALA A 141 -10.58 -0.38 14.99
C ALA A 141 -10.06 0.69 14.02
N ILE A 142 -9.08 1.49 14.47
CA ILE A 142 -8.45 2.53 13.65
C ILE A 142 -7.66 1.93 12.48
N GLY A 143 -6.86 0.89 12.71
CA GLY A 143 -6.11 0.21 11.65
C GLY A 143 -7.03 -0.39 10.60
N LYS A 144 -8.09 -1.07 11.02
CA LYS A 144 -9.11 -1.63 10.13
C LYS A 144 -9.84 -0.55 9.32
N LEU A 145 -10.16 0.60 9.94
CA LEU A 145 -10.78 1.73 9.26
C LEU A 145 -9.86 2.31 8.18
N ILE A 146 -8.59 2.55 8.51
CA ILE A 146 -7.60 3.10 7.58
C ILE A 146 -7.39 2.14 6.40
N LEU A 147 -7.19 0.84 6.67
CA LEU A 147 -7.04 -0.17 5.62
C LEU A 147 -8.27 -0.23 4.71
N ALA A 148 -9.47 -0.22 5.28
CA ALA A 148 -10.71 -0.20 4.50
C ALA A 148 -10.83 1.07 3.64
N ALA A 149 -10.42 2.24 4.14
CA ALA A 149 -10.39 3.47 3.35
C ALA A 149 -9.32 3.42 2.23
N CYS A 150 -8.17 2.80 2.47
CA CYS A 150 -7.15 2.55 1.43
C CYS A 150 -7.72 1.73 0.27
N PHE A 151 -8.46 0.66 0.56
CA PHE A 151 -9.10 -0.16 -0.47
C PHE A 151 -10.09 0.63 -1.30
N VAL A 152 -10.85 1.54 -0.69
CA VAL A 152 -11.77 2.42 -1.44
C VAL A 152 -11.00 3.38 -2.35
N THR A 153 -9.87 3.90 -1.89
CA THR A 153 -8.98 4.75 -2.70
C THR A 153 -8.41 3.97 -3.88
N ASP A 154 -7.95 2.73 -3.66
CA ASP A 154 -7.42 1.86 -4.72
C ASP A 154 -8.50 1.53 -5.75
N LEU A 155 -9.72 1.20 -5.31
CA LEU A 155 -10.87 1.01 -6.21
C LEU A 155 -11.13 2.27 -7.04
N GLY A 156 -11.10 3.46 -6.44
CA GLY A 156 -11.23 4.73 -7.15
C GLY A 156 -10.16 4.90 -8.24
N THR A 157 -8.92 4.57 -7.93
CA THR A 157 -7.79 4.63 -8.88
C THR A 157 -8.00 3.70 -10.08
N VAL A 158 -8.35 2.44 -9.80
CA VAL A 158 -8.53 1.42 -10.84
C VAL A 158 -9.75 1.74 -11.72
N LEU A 159 -10.83 2.23 -11.10
CA LEU A 159 -12.02 2.69 -11.86
C LEU A 159 -11.68 3.91 -12.72
N ALA A 160 -10.92 4.87 -12.21
CA ALA A 160 -10.53 6.04 -12.98
C ALA A 160 -9.67 5.66 -14.20
N LEU A 161 -8.68 4.76 -14.04
CA LEU A 161 -7.91 4.22 -15.17
C LEU A 161 -8.82 3.54 -16.20
N GLY A 162 -9.70 2.66 -15.73
CA GLY A 162 -10.59 1.90 -16.61
C GLY A 162 -11.63 2.76 -17.34
N ILE A 163 -12.12 3.85 -16.71
CA ILE A 163 -13.15 4.70 -17.32
C ILE A 163 -12.54 5.79 -18.22
N LEU A 164 -11.46 6.43 -17.78
CA LEU A 164 -10.89 7.58 -18.50
C LEU A 164 -10.07 7.17 -19.71
N PHE A 165 -9.51 5.95 -19.70
CA PHE A 165 -8.61 5.48 -20.76
C PHE A 165 -9.13 4.25 -21.52
N ALA A 166 -10.39 3.85 -21.33
CA ALA A 166 -10.99 2.76 -22.08
C ALA A 166 -11.51 3.24 -23.44
N ASP A 167 -11.09 2.59 -24.50
CA ASP A 167 -11.69 2.75 -25.83
C ASP A 167 -13.05 2.03 -25.90
N VAL A 168 -14.12 2.77 -26.13
CA VAL A 168 -15.47 2.17 -26.26
C VAL A 168 -15.57 1.37 -27.55
N SER A 169 -15.53 0.06 -27.43
CA SER A 169 -15.60 -0.89 -28.55
C SER A 169 -16.58 -2.04 -28.23
N PRO A 170 -17.09 -2.76 -29.27
CA PRO A 170 -17.89 -3.97 -29.01
C PRO A 170 -17.13 -5.02 -28.19
N LEU A 171 -15.81 -5.08 -28.33
CA LEU A 171 -14.96 -5.99 -27.58
C LEU A 171 -14.85 -5.58 -26.10
N LEU A 172 -14.88 -4.28 -25.80
CA LEU A 172 -14.97 -3.78 -24.42
C LEU A 172 -16.30 -4.18 -23.76
N LEU A 173 -17.41 -4.11 -24.49
CA LEU A 173 -18.70 -4.58 -23.97
C LEU A 173 -18.68 -6.08 -23.70
N LEU A 174 -18.15 -6.89 -24.63
CA LEU A 174 -17.97 -8.33 -24.42
C LEU A 174 -17.09 -8.63 -23.20
N PHE A 175 -15.98 -7.91 -23.07
CA PHE A 175 -15.09 -7.99 -21.90
C PHE A 175 -15.82 -7.64 -20.60
N GLY A 176 -16.60 -6.55 -20.59
CA GLY A 176 -17.40 -6.16 -19.42
C GLY A 176 -18.42 -7.22 -19.02
N VAL A 177 -19.15 -7.80 -20.00
CA VAL A 177 -20.10 -8.90 -19.76
C VAL A 177 -19.39 -10.16 -19.28
N ALA A 178 -18.28 -10.55 -19.90
CA ALA A 178 -17.49 -11.71 -19.49
C ALA A 178 -16.94 -11.54 -18.06
N THR A 179 -16.38 -10.36 -17.76
CA THR A 179 -15.91 -10.04 -16.40
C THR A 179 -17.05 -10.11 -15.39
N GLY A 180 -18.19 -9.49 -15.67
CA GLY A 180 -19.37 -9.56 -14.80
C GLY A 180 -19.84 -11.00 -14.55
N ALA A 181 -19.92 -11.82 -15.60
CA ALA A 181 -20.29 -13.24 -15.49
C ALA A 181 -19.30 -14.04 -14.64
N VAL A 182 -18.00 -13.82 -14.83
CA VAL A 182 -16.95 -14.46 -14.03
C VAL A 182 -17.07 -14.03 -12.57
N LEU A 183 -17.24 -12.75 -12.27
CA LEU A 183 -17.37 -12.24 -10.90
C LEU A 183 -18.55 -12.84 -10.14
N LEU A 184 -19.66 -13.13 -10.83
CA LEU A 184 -20.84 -13.77 -10.22
C LEU A 184 -20.59 -15.25 -9.83
N VAL A 185 -19.70 -15.92 -10.55
CA VAL A 185 -19.47 -17.37 -10.40
C VAL A 185 -18.20 -17.70 -9.63
N VAL A 186 -17.17 -16.86 -9.74
CA VAL A 186 -15.81 -17.16 -9.27
C VAL A 186 -15.73 -17.46 -7.78
N GLY A 187 -16.48 -16.75 -6.94
CA GLY A 187 -16.48 -17.03 -5.49
C GLY A 187 -16.96 -18.45 -5.18
N ARG A 188 -18.06 -18.90 -5.84
CA ARG A 188 -18.57 -20.28 -5.69
C ARG A 188 -17.61 -21.32 -6.27
N ALA A 189 -17.04 -21.02 -7.44
CA ALA A 189 -16.08 -21.90 -8.10
C ALA A 189 -14.80 -22.05 -7.23
N THR A 190 -14.25 -20.96 -6.72
CA THR A 190 -13.08 -20.98 -5.83
C THR A 190 -13.37 -21.79 -4.57
N HIS A 191 -14.51 -21.58 -3.91
CA HIS A 191 -14.93 -22.35 -2.76
C HIS A 191 -15.01 -23.85 -3.09
N TRP A 192 -15.59 -24.22 -4.25
CA TRP A 192 -15.67 -25.61 -4.70
C TRP A 192 -14.28 -26.21 -4.94
N PHE A 193 -13.35 -25.48 -5.59
CA PHE A 193 -11.98 -25.94 -5.82
C PHE A 193 -11.24 -26.17 -4.50
N VAL A 194 -11.31 -25.21 -3.58
CA VAL A 194 -10.67 -25.29 -2.25
C VAL A 194 -11.21 -26.48 -1.44
N ALA A 195 -12.54 -26.69 -1.46
CA ALA A 195 -13.18 -27.80 -0.75
C ALA A 195 -12.88 -29.16 -1.39
N ARG A 196 -12.78 -29.24 -2.72
CA ARG A 196 -12.65 -30.50 -3.46
C ARG A 196 -11.22 -31.01 -3.56
N PHE A 197 -10.23 -30.09 -3.60
CA PHE A 197 -8.83 -30.43 -3.86
C PHE A 197 -7.88 -29.83 -2.79
N PRO A 198 -8.17 -29.94 -1.49
CA PRO A 198 -7.38 -29.24 -0.48
C PRO A 198 -5.94 -29.74 -0.44
N ASN A 199 -4.99 -28.81 -0.43
CA ASN A 199 -3.55 -29.07 -0.18
C ASN A 199 -2.93 -30.15 -1.11
N ARG A 200 -3.32 -30.18 -2.37
CA ARG A 200 -2.67 -31.07 -3.36
C ARG A 200 -1.35 -30.47 -3.82
N VAL A 201 -0.34 -31.31 -3.98
CA VAL A 201 1.00 -30.91 -4.51
C VAL A 201 0.89 -30.24 -5.90
N SER A 202 -0.13 -30.63 -6.69
CA SER A 202 -0.38 -30.06 -8.01
C SER A 202 -1.03 -28.68 -8.01
N GLU A 203 -1.43 -28.15 -6.81
CA GLU A 203 -1.99 -26.79 -6.62
C GLU A 203 -3.13 -26.42 -7.58
N PRO A 204 -4.20 -27.23 -7.72
CA PRO A 204 -5.26 -26.95 -8.68
C PRO A 204 -6.02 -25.67 -8.36
N GLU A 205 -6.23 -25.34 -7.08
CA GLU A 205 -6.87 -24.12 -6.61
C GLU A 205 -6.08 -22.86 -6.98
N THR A 206 -4.75 -22.90 -6.83
CA THR A 206 -3.85 -21.81 -7.24
C THR A 206 -3.88 -21.63 -8.76
N LYS A 207 -3.78 -22.73 -9.50
CA LYS A 207 -3.83 -22.71 -10.98
C LYS A 207 -5.16 -22.20 -11.49
N PHE A 208 -6.27 -22.56 -10.84
CA PHE A 208 -7.61 -22.07 -11.20
C PHE A 208 -7.67 -20.53 -11.07
N LEU A 209 -7.22 -19.97 -9.93
CA LEU A 209 -7.22 -18.53 -9.73
C LEU A 209 -6.31 -17.81 -10.74
N LEU A 210 -5.11 -18.33 -10.97
CA LEU A 210 -4.18 -17.76 -11.97
C LEU A 210 -4.76 -17.83 -13.38
N LEU A 211 -5.43 -18.93 -13.75
CA LEU A 211 -6.14 -19.06 -15.03
C LEU A 211 -7.20 -17.97 -15.19
N VAL A 212 -8.02 -17.74 -14.17
CA VAL A 212 -9.09 -16.73 -14.24
C VAL A 212 -8.50 -15.32 -14.28
N VAL A 213 -7.49 -15.02 -13.45
CA VAL A 213 -6.80 -13.72 -13.43
C VAL A 213 -6.16 -13.41 -14.77
N PHE A 214 -5.34 -14.30 -15.31
CA PHE A 214 -4.66 -14.08 -16.58
C PHE A 214 -5.62 -14.18 -17.77
N GLY A 215 -6.67 -15.01 -17.68
CA GLY A 215 -7.71 -15.09 -18.69
C GLY A 215 -8.47 -13.76 -18.84
N LEU A 216 -8.91 -13.17 -17.72
CA LEU A 216 -9.53 -11.85 -17.74
C LEU A 216 -8.55 -10.75 -18.13
N GLY A 217 -7.28 -10.84 -17.69
CA GLY A 217 -6.22 -9.94 -18.12
C GLY A 217 -6.00 -9.98 -19.63
N GLY A 218 -5.96 -11.16 -20.23
CA GLY A 218 -5.84 -11.34 -21.67
C GLY A 218 -7.04 -10.78 -22.45
N LEU A 219 -8.25 -10.96 -21.93
CA LEU A 219 -9.45 -10.36 -22.51
C LEU A 219 -9.44 -8.82 -22.38
N ALA A 220 -8.96 -8.29 -21.26
CA ALA A 220 -8.82 -6.85 -21.07
C ALA A 220 -7.87 -6.26 -22.13
N VAL A 221 -6.67 -6.81 -22.27
CA VAL A 221 -5.69 -6.38 -23.27
C VAL A 221 -6.25 -6.47 -24.69
N ALA A 222 -6.94 -7.57 -25.03
CA ALA A 222 -7.62 -7.72 -26.33
C ALA A 222 -8.70 -6.65 -26.56
N ALA A 223 -9.39 -6.23 -25.49
CA ALA A 223 -10.38 -5.17 -25.51
C ALA A 223 -9.79 -3.75 -25.42
N ARG A 224 -8.47 -3.62 -25.50
CA ARG A 224 -7.73 -2.36 -25.28
C ARG A 224 -8.08 -1.69 -23.95
N SER A 225 -8.27 -2.51 -22.91
CA SER A 225 -8.55 -2.11 -21.53
C SER A 225 -7.43 -2.60 -20.60
N GLU A 226 -7.44 -2.11 -19.37
CA GLU A 226 -6.42 -2.45 -18.40
C GLU A 226 -6.72 -3.75 -17.63
N ALA A 227 -5.71 -4.62 -17.53
CA ALA A 227 -5.82 -5.89 -16.82
C ALA A 227 -5.94 -5.74 -15.29
N VAL A 228 -5.52 -4.60 -14.74
CA VAL A 228 -5.56 -4.35 -13.30
C VAL A 228 -6.98 -4.22 -12.74
N LEU A 229 -7.92 -3.66 -13.52
CA LEU A 229 -9.32 -3.53 -13.09
C LEU A 229 -9.99 -4.88 -12.83
N PRO A 230 -10.06 -5.81 -13.80
CA PRO A 230 -10.67 -7.11 -13.55
C PRO A 230 -9.92 -7.92 -12.50
N ALA A 231 -8.59 -7.79 -12.41
CA ALA A 231 -7.80 -8.46 -11.38
C ALA A 231 -8.21 -8.01 -9.97
N TYR A 232 -8.35 -6.70 -9.75
CA TYR A 232 -8.80 -6.15 -8.47
C TYR A 232 -10.20 -6.62 -8.10
N LEU A 233 -11.16 -6.50 -9.03
CA LEU A 233 -12.55 -6.93 -8.82
C LEU A 233 -12.64 -8.45 -8.56
N LEU A 234 -11.81 -9.23 -9.24
CA LEU A 234 -11.72 -10.67 -9.02
C LEU A 234 -11.22 -10.98 -7.61
N GLY A 235 -10.15 -10.30 -7.16
CA GLY A 235 -9.64 -10.39 -5.80
C GLY A 235 -10.73 -10.10 -4.77
N LEU A 236 -11.45 -9.00 -4.95
CA LEU A 236 -12.57 -8.60 -4.09
C LEU A 236 -13.70 -9.67 -4.08
N ALA A 237 -14.02 -10.26 -5.24
CA ALA A 237 -15.06 -11.27 -5.34
C ALA A 237 -14.72 -12.58 -4.62
N VAL A 238 -13.44 -12.93 -4.50
CA VAL A 238 -12.96 -14.12 -3.81
C VAL A 238 -12.45 -13.85 -2.39
N ALA A 239 -12.40 -12.60 -1.94
CA ALA A 239 -11.84 -12.19 -0.65
C ALA A 239 -12.42 -12.98 0.53
N GLY A 240 -13.75 -13.21 0.57
CA GLY A 240 -14.40 -13.99 1.61
C GLY A 240 -13.93 -15.45 1.66
N VAL A 241 -13.74 -16.09 0.51
CA VAL A 241 -13.26 -17.49 0.42
C VAL A 241 -11.78 -17.56 0.82
N LEU A 242 -10.99 -16.59 0.36
CA LEU A 242 -9.55 -16.54 0.65
C LEU A 242 -9.26 -16.22 2.11
N ALA A 243 -10.12 -15.47 2.79
CA ALA A 243 -10.01 -15.22 4.23
C ALA A 243 -10.02 -16.52 5.06
N GLU A 244 -10.77 -17.53 4.61
CA GLU A 244 -10.82 -18.86 5.22
C GLU A 244 -9.68 -19.78 4.75
N ALA A 245 -9.21 -19.59 3.50
CA ALA A 245 -8.19 -20.41 2.85
C ALA A 245 -6.77 -19.81 2.99
N ARG A 246 -6.30 -19.59 4.21
CA ARG A 246 -5.02 -18.92 4.51
C ARG A 246 -3.80 -19.54 3.82
N VAL A 247 -3.77 -20.86 3.67
CA VAL A 247 -2.68 -21.57 2.97
C VAL A 247 -2.63 -21.16 1.50
N LEU A 248 -3.77 -21.05 0.83
CA LEU A 248 -3.84 -20.63 -0.57
C LEU A 248 -3.37 -19.16 -0.74
N VAL A 249 -3.80 -18.28 0.16
CA VAL A 249 -3.33 -16.87 0.17
C VAL A 249 -1.81 -16.82 0.34
N HIS A 250 -1.26 -17.59 1.29
CA HIS A 250 0.18 -17.62 1.52
C HIS A 250 0.96 -18.09 0.28
N ARG A 251 0.47 -19.11 -0.43
CA ARG A 251 1.08 -19.60 -1.68
C ARG A 251 1.05 -18.56 -2.78
N LEU A 252 -0.10 -17.91 -2.98
CA LEU A 252 -0.23 -16.83 -3.97
C LEU A 252 0.71 -15.66 -3.65
N ARG A 253 0.78 -15.26 -2.39
CA ARG A 253 1.74 -14.24 -1.92
C ARG A 253 3.18 -14.66 -2.16
N SER A 254 3.54 -15.91 -1.85
CA SER A 254 4.90 -16.40 -2.06
C SER A 254 5.31 -16.31 -3.53
N ILE A 255 4.45 -16.73 -4.45
CA ILE A 255 4.71 -16.61 -5.90
C ILE A 255 4.82 -15.13 -6.31
N ALA A 256 3.89 -14.29 -5.84
CA ALA A 256 3.87 -12.88 -6.17
C ALA A 256 5.15 -12.19 -5.67
N PHE A 257 5.41 -12.21 -4.36
CA PHE A 257 6.47 -11.41 -3.75
C PHE A 257 7.87 -11.98 -3.93
N SER A 258 8.03 -13.29 -4.16
CA SER A 258 9.36 -13.87 -4.41
C SER A 258 9.81 -13.77 -5.86
N LEU A 259 8.88 -13.69 -6.81
CA LEU A 259 9.23 -13.76 -8.24
C LEU A 259 8.65 -12.60 -9.06
N LEU A 260 7.37 -12.29 -8.96
CA LEU A 260 6.70 -11.42 -9.93
C LEU A 260 6.81 -9.94 -9.56
N THR A 261 6.51 -9.57 -8.32
CA THR A 261 6.50 -8.16 -7.89
C THR A 261 7.89 -7.51 -7.88
N PRO A 262 9.00 -8.22 -7.59
CA PRO A 262 10.33 -7.64 -7.74
C PRO A 262 10.61 -7.16 -9.16
N PHE A 263 10.25 -7.95 -10.17
CA PHE A 263 10.41 -7.53 -11.58
C PHE A 263 9.59 -6.28 -11.88
N TYR A 264 8.40 -6.17 -11.32
CA TYR A 264 7.56 -4.99 -11.50
C TYR A 264 8.18 -3.74 -10.85
N PHE A 265 8.55 -3.79 -9.57
CA PHE A 265 9.04 -2.63 -8.83
C PHE A 265 10.44 -2.19 -9.26
N ILE A 266 11.36 -3.13 -9.49
CA ILE A 266 12.71 -2.81 -10.00
C ILE A 266 12.58 -2.15 -11.37
N ARG A 267 11.74 -2.70 -12.28
CA ARG A 267 11.47 -2.11 -13.59
C ARG A 267 10.92 -0.69 -13.48
N ALA A 268 9.99 -0.45 -12.58
CA ALA A 268 9.46 0.88 -12.33
C ALA A 268 10.57 1.87 -11.93
N GLY A 269 11.49 1.43 -11.07
CA GLY A 269 12.66 2.21 -10.69
C GLY A 269 13.63 2.48 -11.86
N LEU A 270 13.87 1.49 -12.72
CA LEU A 270 14.77 1.65 -13.89
C LEU A 270 14.37 2.81 -14.81
N PHE A 271 13.07 3.10 -14.92
CA PHE A 271 12.57 4.20 -15.74
C PHE A 271 12.67 5.57 -15.07
N VAL A 272 13.09 5.67 -13.81
CA VAL A 272 13.32 6.96 -13.15
C VAL A 272 14.69 7.50 -13.53
N SER A 273 14.71 8.68 -14.15
CA SER A 273 15.93 9.37 -14.56
C SER A 273 16.38 10.37 -13.49
N LEU A 274 17.51 10.14 -12.82
CA LEU A 274 18.04 11.09 -11.83
C LEU A 274 18.32 12.49 -12.39
N PRO A 275 18.86 12.66 -13.60
CA PRO A 275 18.97 13.98 -14.20
C PRO A 275 17.61 14.68 -14.37
N ALA A 276 16.56 13.93 -14.74
CA ALA A 276 15.22 14.50 -14.86
C ALA A 276 14.61 14.86 -13.49
N VAL A 277 14.91 14.11 -12.44
CA VAL A 277 14.53 14.49 -11.06
C VAL A 277 15.13 15.83 -10.66
N VAL A 278 16.43 16.01 -10.91
CA VAL A 278 17.13 17.28 -10.58
C VAL A 278 16.58 18.42 -11.40
N ALA A 279 16.40 18.23 -12.71
CA ALA A 279 15.84 19.25 -13.60
C ALA A 279 14.38 19.59 -13.24
N GLY A 280 13.60 18.62 -12.82
CA GLY A 280 12.19 18.74 -12.43
C GLY A 280 11.94 18.95 -10.93
N ALA A 281 12.95 19.25 -10.11
CA ALA A 281 12.82 19.30 -8.66
C ALA A 281 11.71 20.26 -8.17
N GLY A 282 11.52 21.38 -8.86
CA GLY A 282 10.42 22.32 -8.57
C GLY A 282 9.03 21.70 -8.79
N LEU A 283 8.86 20.92 -9.88
CA LEU A 283 7.61 20.22 -10.16
C LEU A 283 7.38 19.06 -9.16
N VAL A 284 8.44 18.35 -8.80
CA VAL A 284 8.37 17.30 -7.77
C VAL A 284 7.90 17.89 -6.45
N ALA A 285 8.51 19.00 -6.00
CA ALA A 285 8.11 19.68 -4.77
C ALA A 285 6.67 20.19 -4.84
N ALA A 286 6.27 20.80 -5.96
CA ALA A 286 4.92 21.30 -6.16
C ALA A 286 3.87 20.17 -6.15
N PHE A 287 4.06 19.09 -6.90
CA PHE A 287 3.14 17.96 -6.90
C PHE A 287 3.10 17.23 -5.57
N LEU A 288 4.24 17.12 -4.84
CA LEU A 288 4.25 16.54 -3.50
C LEU A 288 3.43 17.41 -2.52
N ALA A 289 3.61 18.73 -2.57
CA ALA A 289 2.82 19.66 -1.76
C ALA A 289 1.32 19.60 -2.12
N ILE A 290 0.97 19.52 -3.40
CA ILE A 290 -0.42 19.36 -3.86
C ILE A 290 -1.00 18.04 -3.35
N LYS A 291 -0.29 16.91 -3.51
CA LYS A 291 -0.74 15.61 -3.04
C LYS A 291 -0.97 15.60 -1.53
N VAL A 292 0.04 15.92 -0.75
CA VAL A 292 -0.04 15.88 0.70
C VAL A 292 -1.00 16.95 1.22
N GLY A 293 -0.93 18.16 0.70
CA GLY A 293 -1.80 19.27 1.09
C GLY A 293 -3.27 19.00 0.82
N SER A 294 -3.62 18.48 -0.36
CA SER A 294 -5.01 18.11 -0.69
C SER A 294 -5.55 16.98 0.21
N LYS A 295 -4.70 15.98 0.55
CA LYS A 295 -5.05 14.93 1.52
C LYS A 295 -5.28 15.51 2.90
N ILE A 296 -4.41 16.39 3.40
CA ILE A 296 -4.60 17.04 4.70
C ILE A 296 -5.90 17.86 4.71
N LEU A 297 -6.13 18.67 3.70
CA LEU A 297 -7.31 19.54 3.63
C LEU A 297 -8.63 18.77 3.46
N SER A 298 -8.61 17.56 2.93
CA SER A 298 -9.81 16.77 2.66
C SER A 298 -10.01 15.62 3.66
N VAL A 299 -8.98 14.82 3.91
CA VAL A 299 -9.08 13.62 4.75
C VAL A 299 -9.17 13.98 6.23
N TRP A 300 -8.37 14.92 6.71
CA TRP A 300 -8.37 15.31 8.12
C TRP A 300 -9.74 15.79 8.62
N PRO A 301 -10.42 16.74 7.97
CA PRO A 301 -11.75 17.15 8.43
C PRO A 301 -12.78 16.02 8.30
N THR A 302 -12.63 15.14 7.29
CA THR A 302 -13.53 13.99 7.13
C THR A 302 -13.35 13.00 8.27
N THR A 303 -12.12 12.64 8.64
CA THR A 303 -11.86 11.74 9.78
C THR A 303 -12.36 12.34 11.10
N ARG A 304 -12.21 13.67 11.29
CA ARG A 304 -12.77 14.40 12.44
C ARG A 304 -14.29 14.35 12.48
N ALA A 305 -14.96 14.49 11.34
CA ALA A 305 -16.41 14.40 11.23
C ALA A 305 -16.96 13.00 11.60
N PHE A 306 -16.16 11.95 11.42
CA PHE A 306 -16.48 10.60 11.88
C PHE A 306 -16.04 10.29 13.32
N GLY A 307 -15.61 11.30 14.06
CA GLY A 307 -15.37 11.21 15.51
C GLY A 307 -13.96 10.77 15.92
N LEU A 308 -13.00 10.66 14.99
CA LEU A 308 -11.63 10.32 15.36
C LEU A 308 -11.00 11.44 16.20
N PRO A 309 -10.29 11.14 17.31
CA PRO A 309 -9.49 12.11 18.05
C PRO A 309 -8.46 12.81 17.13
N GLY A 310 -8.06 14.03 17.49
CA GLY A 310 -7.18 14.83 16.64
C GLY A 310 -5.86 14.13 16.27
N ARG A 311 -5.24 13.41 17.21
CA ARG A 311 -4.00 12.65 16.99
C ARG A 311 -4.23 11.50 16.00
N GLU A 312 -5.28 10.70 16.21
CA GLU A 312 -5.64 9.60 15.32
C GLU A 312 -6.07 10.09 13.94
N ALA A 313 -6.83 11.20 13.87
CA ALA A 313 -7.20 11.83 12.60
C ALA A 313 -5.97 12.28 11.80
N THR A 314 -4.96 12.83 12.48
CA THR A 314 -3.69 13.22 11.83
C THR A 314 -2.90 12.00 11.36
N TYR A 315 -2.81 10.97 12.21
CA TYR A 315 -2.17 9.70 11.86
C TYR A 315 -2.83 9.07 10.63
N ALA A 316 -4.16 8.92 10.64
CA ALA A 316 -4.91 8.39 9.52
C ALA A 316 -4.70 9.22 8.24
N THR A 317 -4.74 10.55 8.35
CA THR A 317 -4.56 11.46 7.21
C THR A 317 -3.17 11.31 6.58
N LEU A 318 -2.12 11.24 7.39
CA LEU A 318 -0.75 11.08 6.92
C LEU A 318 -0.56 9.71 6.24
N LEU A 319 -1.11 8.65 6.81
CA LEU A 319 -1.07 7.33 6.19
C LEU A 319 -1.89 7.27 4.89
N MET A 320 -3.05 7.95 4.85
CA MET A 320 -3.82 8.08 3.61
C MET A 320 -3.10 8.93 2.54
N ALA A 321 -2.09 9.74 2.89
CA ALA A 321 -1.27 10.49 1.94
C ALA A 321 -0.14 9.65 1.31
N THR A 322 0.13 8.45 1.83
CA THR A 322 1.12 7.54 1.24
C THR A 322 0.68 7.10 -0.16
N GLY A 323 1.60 7.00 -1.09
CA GLY A 323 1.32 6.43 -2.40
C GLY A 323 2.51 5.61 -2.85
N LEU A 324 2.30 4.41 -3.38
CA LEU A 324 3.37 3.60 -3.97
C LEU A 324 2.82 2.74 -5.10
N THR A 325 2.10 1.68 -4.78
CA THR A 325 1.71 0.62 -5.70
C THR A 325 0.90 1.13 -6.89
N PHE A 326 -0.31 1.64 -6.64
CA PHE A 326 -1.19 2.10 -7.72
C PHE A 326 -0.74 3.42 -8.36
N GLY A 327 0.00 4.26 -7.62
CA GLY A 327 0.63 5.46 -8.19
C GLY A 327 1.67 5.09 -9.25
N THR A 328 2.50 4.10 -8.97
CA THR A 328 3.50 3.58 -9.90
C THR A 328 2.85 2.83 -11.08
N ILE A 329 1.80 2.03 -10.82
CA ILE A 329 1.01 1.36 -11.87
C ILE A 329 0.45 2.39 -12.85
N SER A 330 -0.20 3.44 -12.34
CA SER A 330 -0.84 4.47 -13.16
C SER A 330 0.17 5.28 -13.97
N ALA A 331 1.30 5.65 -13.36
CA ALA A 331 2.37 6.36 -14.07
C ALA A 331 2.99 5.49 -15.15
N LEU A 332 3.27 4.22 -14.86
CA LEU A 332 3.85 3.28 -15.84
C LEU A 332 2.87 2.97 -16.98
N PHE A 333 1.58 2.87 -16.67
CA PHE A 333 0.52 2.80 -17.68
C PHE A 333 0.57 4.01 -18.61
N GLY A 334 0.61 5.22 -18.04
CA GLY A 334 0.71 6.45 -18.82
C GLY A 334 1.94 6.49 -19.75
N LEU A 335 3.10 6.06 -19.24
CA LEU A 335 4.34 5.98 -20.03
C LEU A 335 4.23 4.92 -21.14
N SER A 336 3.74 3.74 -20.82
CA SER A 336 3.67 2.60 -21.75
C SER A 336 2.71 2.86 -22.92
N HIS A 337 1.68 3.69 -22.70
CA HIS A 337 0.70 4.06 -23.73
C HIS A 337 1.02 5.44 -24.40
N GLY A 338 2.12 6.07 -24.00
CA GLY A 338 2.51 7.36 -24.58
C GLY A 338 1.64 8.55 -24.14
N TYR A 339 0.87 8.41 -23.05
CA TYR A 339 0.08 9.51 -22.47
C TYR A 339 0.95 10.49 -21.69
N ILE A 340 2.08 10.02 -21.16
CA ILE A 340 3.11 10.85 -20.52
C ILE A 340 4.49 10.51 -21.09
N ASP A 341 5.37 11.49 -21.07
CA ASP A 341 6.76 11.30 -21.45
C ASP A 341 7.62 10.79 -20.28
N GLN A 342 8.89 10.50 -20.57
CA GLN A 342 9.86 9.99 -19.58
C GLN A 342 10.10 10.98 -18.42
N ALA A 343 10.09 12.28 -18.69
CA ALA A 343 10.31 13.28 -17.65
C ALA A 343 9.09 13.40 -16.73
N GLN A 344 7.89 13.42 -17.29
CA GLN A 344 6.63 13.41 -16.54
C GLN A 344 6.50 12.15 -15.69
N TYR A 345 6.82 10.98 -16.26
CA TYR A 345 6.87 9.72 -15.53
C TYR A 345 7.81 9.82 -14.32
N THR A 346 9.04 10.29 -14.56
CA THR A 346 10.07 10.44 -13.53
C THR A 346 9.58 11.34 -12.38
N ILE A 347 8.96 12.49 -12.71
CA ILE A 347 8.39 13.41 -11.73
C ILE A 347 7.31 12.71 -10.91
N LEU A 348 6.33 12.08 -11.55
CA LEU A 348 5.20 11.43 -10.88
C LEU A 348 5.67 10.29 -9.95
N VAL A 349 6.54 9.41 -10.44
CA VAL A 349 7.04 8.28 -9.62
C VAL A 349 7.89 8.78 -8.46
N THR A 350 8.70 9.83 -8.66
CA THR A 350 9.46 10.45 -7.57
C THR A 350 8.54 11.01 -6.49
N VAL A 351 7.47 11.71 -6.86
CA VAL A 351 6.46 12.20 -5.90
C VAL A 351 5.77 11.04 -5.18
N VAL A 352 5.43 9.97 -5.90
CA VAL A 352 4.84 8.75 -5.32
C VAL A 352 5.76 8.14 -4.27
N ILE A 353 7.06 7.97 -4.58
CA ILE A 353 8.05 7.44 -3.65
C ILE A 353 8.21 8.36 -2.42
N LEU A 354 8.39 9.65 -2.63
CA LEU A 354 8.54 10.61 -1.52
C LEU A 354 7.30 10.65 -0.63
N SER A 355 6.10 10.53 -1.22
CA SER A 355 4.85 10.46 -0.46
C SER A 355 4.68 9.15 0.32
N ALA A 356 5.33 8.06 -0.07
CA ALA A 356 5.35 6.83 0.70
C ALA A 356 6.24 6.96 1.96
N VAL A 357 7.32 7.73 1.89
CA VAL A 357 8.31 7.85 2.97
C VAL A 357 7.98 8.98 3.95
N ALA A 358 7.88 10.21 3.45
CA ALA A 358 7.82 11.39 4.33
C ALA A 358 6.58 11.42 5.24
N PRO A 359 5.33 11.26 4.73
CA PRO A 359 4.16 11.23 5.60
C PRO A 359 4.15 10.04 6.56
N THR A 360 4.66 8.88 6.14
CA THR A 360 4.74 7.69 6.99
C THR A 360 5.67 7.91 8.17
N LEU A 361 6.87 8.44 7.94
CA LEU A 361 7.82 8.75 9.02
C LEU A 361 7.23 9.75 10.01
N VAL A 362 6.56 10.80 9.53
CA VAL A 362 5.91 11.78 10.39
C VAL A 362 4.77 11.14 11.18
N ALA A 363 3.95 10.30 10.56
CA ALA A 363 2.84 9.61 11.21
C ALA A 363 3.33 8.70 12.33
N THR A 364 4.28 7.83 12.05
CA THR A 364 4.78 6.83 13.00
C THR A 364 5.59 7.45 14.14
N THR A 365 6.37 8.49 13.86
CA THR A 365 7.24 9.12 14.88
C THR A 365 6.46 10.03 15.84
N PHE A 366 5.47 10.79 15.34
CA PHE A 366 4.84 11.86 16.13
C PHE A 366 3.39 11.62 16.47
N PHE A 367 2.67 10.78 15.72
CA PHE A 367 1.22 10.65 15.82
C PHE A 367 0.72 9.23 16.04
N SER A 368 1.60 8.24 16.25
CA SER A 368 1.18 6.85 16.50
C SER A 368 0.17 6.80 17.65
N PRO A 369 -1.02 6.20 17.46
CA PRO A 369 -1.97 5.96 18.55
C PRO A 369 -1.37 5.02 19.59
N ALA A 370 -1.77 5.18 20.87
CA ALA A 370 -1.46 4.20 21.90
C ALA A 370 -2.24 2.89 21.63
N LEU A 371 -1.63 1.75 21.87
CA LEU A 371 -2.31 0.46 21.80
C LEU A 371 -3.32 0.36 22.97
N ALA A 372 -4.52 -0.15 22.71
CA ALA A 372 -5.53 -0.33 23.76
C ALA A 372 -5.02 -1.20 24.90
N GLY A 373 -4.19 -2.22 24.61
CA GLY A 373 -3.56 -3.07 25.62
C GLY A 373 -2.48 -2.38 26.45
N GLU A 374 -1.76 -1.40 25.90
CA GLU A 374 -0.80 -0.60 26.66
C GLU A 374 -1.53 0.36 27.61
N ALA A 375 -2.63 0.96 27.16
CA ALA A 375 -3.46 1.81 28.00
C ALA A 375 -4.13 1.00 29.15
N GLU A 376 -4.58 -0.24 28.90
CA GLU A 376 -5.09 -1.12 29.94
C GLU A 376 -3.99 -1.59 30.92
N LEU A 377 -2.76 -1.84 30.43
CA LEU A 377 -1.63 -2.20 31.29
C LEU A 377 -1.16 -1.00 32.12
N GLU A 378 -1.04 0.19 31.52
CA GLU A 378 -0.72 1.42 32.27
C GLU A 378 -1.80 1.74 33.31
N GLU A 379 -3.08 1.51 33.01
CA GLU A 379 -4.20 1.72 33.95
C GLU A 379 -4.21 0.65 35.05
N PHE A 380 -3.81 -0.60 34.71
CA PHE A 380 -3.68 -1.70 35.67
C PHE A 380 -2.47 -1.48 36.59
N ASP A 381 -1.30 -1.15 36.04
CA ASP A 381 -0.09 -0.83 36.80
C ASP A 381 -0.31 0.40 37.70
N ALA A 382 -0.96 1.46 37.18
CA ALA A 382 -1.31 2.62 37.98
C ALA A 382 -2.31 2.29 39.10
N ALA A 383 -3.27 1.39 38.86
CA ALA A 383 -4.20 0.91 39.88
C ALA A 383 -3.50 0.10 40.96
N GLU A 384 -2.55 -0.78 40.58
CA GLU A 384 -1.73 -1.58 41.50
C GLU A 384 -0.80 -0.69 42.33
N GLU A 385 -0.18 0.35 41.73
CA GLU A 385 0.62 1.34 42.45
C GLU A 385 -0.20 2.20 43.42
N ILE A 386 -1.44 2.52 43.06
CA ILE A 386 -2.38 3.22 43.96
C ILE A 386 -2.79 2.31 45.13
N ASP A 387 -3.07 1.04 44.92
CA ASP A 387 -3.42 0.07 45.99
C ASP A 387 -2.20 -0.29 46.83
N ALA A 388 -1.00 -0.28 46.25
CA ALA A 388 0.27 -0.42 47.00
C ALA A 388 0.67 0.83 47.77
N GLY A 389 -0.05 1.96 47.59
CA GLY A 389 0.21 3.24 48.27
C GLY A 389 1.40 4.00 47.69
N LEU A 390 1.86 3.64 46.51
CA LEU A 390 2.98 4.28 45.81
C LEU A 390 2.53 5.52 45.01
N LEU A 391 1.26 5.57 44.58
CA LEU A 391 0.63 6.73 43.94
C LEU A 391 -0.59 7.25 44.74
N PRO A 392 -0.85 8.56 44.75
CA PRO A 392 -2.02 9.12 45.44
C PRO A 392 -3.32 8.75 44.71
N ARG A 393 -4.36 8.38 45.43
CA ARG A 393 -5.71 8.12 44.89
C ARG A 393 -6.30 9.37 44.24
N PRO A 394 -6.83 9.30 43.02
CA PRO A 394 -7.51 10.42 42.39
C PRO A 394 -8.75 10.81 43.23
N GLY A 395 -8.75 12.02 43.77
CA GLY A 395 -9.88 12.55 44.53
C GLY A 395 -9.72 12.63 46.04
N ALA A 396 -8.57 12.33 46.64
CA ALA A 396 -8.33 12.60 48.06
C ALA A 396 -8.01 14.10 48.29
N PRO A 397 -8.76 14.84 49.12
CA PRO A 397 -8.45 16.24 49.39
C PRO A 397 -7.23 16.34 50.28
N GLY A 398 -6.15 16.88 49.75
CA GLY A 398 -5.13 17.62 50.51
C GLY A 398 -4.24 16.84 51.44
N GLN A 399 -3.06 16.42 50.95
CA GLN A 399 -1.82 16.50 51.74
C GLN A 399 -0.71 17.10 50.85
N ALA A 400 -0.36 18.34 51.16
CA ALA A 400 0.76 19.05 50.58
C ALA A 400 2.10 18.52 51.16
N THR A 401 3.00 18.19 50.25
CA THR A 401 4.46 18.26 50.34
C THR A 401 5.15 18.06 51.70
N ALA A 402 5.86 16.96 51.80
CA ALA A 402 7.18 16.98 52.49
C ALA A 402 8.14 16.12 51.66
N GLY A 403 9.19 16.74 51.16
CA GLY A 403 10.18 16.07 50.34
C GLY A 403 11.02 15.08 51.16
N SER A 404 11.33 13.95 50.55
CA SER A 404 12.53 13.21 50.92
C SER A 404 13.10 12.56 49.66
N ARG A 405 14.24 13.07 49.25
CA ARG A 405 15.15 12.40 48.31
C ARG A 405 15.58 11.08 48.96
N HIS A 406 15.18 9.94 48.40
CA HIS A 406 15.85 8.69 48.69
C HIS A 406 16.98 8.49 47.67
N GLN A 407 18.21 8.56 48.18
CA GLN A 407 19.42 8.07 47.51
C GLN A 407 19.28 6.54 47.38
N VAL A 408 19.29 6.07 46.13
CA VAL A 408 19.47 4.63 45.82
C VAL A 408 20.94 4.32 46.08
N THR A 409 21.22 3.48 47.06
CA THR A 409 22.55 3.00 47.40
C THR A 409 22.96 1.90 46.41
N ASP A 410 24.28 1.84 46.12
CA ASP A 410 24.91 0.95 45.11
C ASP A 410 24.83 -0.57 45.41
N ASP A 411 24.15 -0.99 46.47
CA ASP A 411 24.09 -2.38 46.89
C ASP A 411 23.02 -3.21 46.18
N ASP A 412 22.01 -2.61 45.54
CA ASP A 412 20.94 -3.31 44.82
C ASP A 412 21.33 -3.71 43.36
N ARG A 413 22.52 -3.35 42.91
CA ARG A 413 23.03 -3.72 41.57
C ARG A 413 23.79 -5.05 41.53
N ALA A 414 24.10 -5.66 42.66
CA ALA A 414 24.86 -6.91 42.72
C ALA A 414 24.02 -8.15 42.56
N THR A 415 22.73 -8.11 42.92
CA THR A 415 21.86 -9.31 42.94
C THR A 415 21.21 -9.63 41.58
N VAL A 416 21.18 -8.70 40.62
CA VAL A 416 20.61 -8.91 39.28
C VAL A 416 21.60 -9.58 38.31
N ARG A 417 22.91 -9.53 38.57
CA ARG A 417 23.93 -10.13 37.70
C ARG A 417 24.20 -11.61 37.90
N GLU A 418 23.74 -12.24 38.99
CA GLU A 418 23.93 -13.68 39.23
C GLU A 418 22.77 -14.56 38.68
N ALA A 419 21.67 -13.97 38.23
CA ALA A 419 20.53 -14.72 37.65
C ALA A 419 20.61 -14.90 36.12
N GLU A 420 21.58 -14.28 35.44
CA GLU A 420 21.76 -14.42 33.98
C GLU A 420 22.89 -15.35 33.55
N SER A 421 23.48 -16.10 34.47
CA SER A 421 24.58 -17.07 34.19
C SER A 421 24.39 -18.46 34.74
N ALA A 422 23.13 -18.96 34.81
CA ALA A 422 22.85 -20.37 35.09
C ALA A 422 21.93 -20.96 34.00
#